data_2f62fff31131d9fb7815ff033bca9de0
#
_entry.id   2f62fff31131d9fb7815ff033bca9de0
#
_cell.length_a   1.000
_cell.length_b   1.000
_cell.length_c   1.000
_cell.angle_alpha   90.00
_cell.angle_beta   90.00
_cell.angle_gamma   90.00
#
_symmetry.space_group_name_H-M   'P 1'
#
loop_
_entity.id
_entity.type
_entity.pdbx_description
1 polymer ?
#
loop_
_entity_poly.entity_id
_entity_poly.type
_entity_poly.pdbx_seq_one_letter_code
_entity_poly.pdbx_strand_id
1 'polypeptide(L)'
;ALSFNKTVGERTAARGFKEAKIIQSGEFISGVGGGVCQASTTLFNAALLSGLNVTERRNHSLSVSYVPASRDAAVSSRCELKIVNPFAYPVYLRAVCAGKRITVTFYGTRSRRTYALCGKITGRTPPPEAEEKKLSAKEAAGLPADGEGRIWLRAPKEGIKSVLYRETYENGRLI
;
A
#
# COMPACT_ATOMS: atom_id res chain seq x y z
N ALA A 1 19.26 -8.52 3.15
CA ALA A 1 17.82 -8.55 2.88
C ALA A 1 17.06 -7.94 4.08
N LEU A 2 15.99 -7.19 3.82
CA LEU A 2 15.10 -6.62 4.82
C LEU A 2 13.71 -7.26 4.66
N SER A 3 13.13 -7.76 5.74
CA SER A 3 11.74 -8.17 5.85
C SER A 3 11.00 -7.12 6.68
N PHE A 4 9.96 -6.52 6.11
CA PHE A 4 9.17 -5.51 6.80
C PHE A 4 8.50 -6.09 8.06
N ASN A 5 7.85 -7.25 7.93
CA ASN A 5 7.14 -7.85 9.05
C ASN A 5 8.08 -8.26 10.19
N LYS A 6 9.27 -8.83 9.88
CA LYS A 6 10.27 -9.16 10.90
C LYS A 6 10.81 -7.91 11.60
N THR A 7 11.03 -6.83 10.85
CA THR A 7 11.56 -5.56 11.40
C THR A 7 10.54 -4.85 12.28
N VAL A 8 9.29 -4.77 11.82
CA VAL A 8 8.20 -4.09 12.53
C VAL A 8 7.67 -4.96 13.67
N GLY A 9 7.62 -6.28 13.50
CA GLY A 9 7.09 -7.23 14.46
C GLY A 9 5.57 -7.16 14.63
N GLU A 10 5.07 -7.70 15.71
CA GLU A 10 3.65 -7.72 16.03
C GLU A 10 3.06 -6.32 16.21
N ARG A 11 1.85 -6.15 15.72
CA ARG A 11 1.12 -4.87 15.71
C ARG A 11 0.08 -4.88 16.82
N THR A 12 0.52 -4.64 18.04
CA THR A 12 -0.34 -4.66 19.23
C THR A 12 -0.43 -3.29 19.87
N ALA A 13 -1.52 -3.04 20.60
CA ALA A 13 -1.69 -1.80 21.37
C ALA A 13 -0.58 -1.63 22.41
N ALA A 14 -0.12 -2.72 23.04
CA ALA A 14 0.98 -2.72 24.01
C ALA A 14 2.31 -2.22 23.41
N ARG A 15 2.51 -2.36 22.11
CA ARG A 15 3.66 -1.83 21.37
C ARG A 15 3.43 -0.41 20.80
N GLY A 16 2.34 0.24 21.18
CA GLY A 16 1.99 1.60 20.78
C GLY A 16 1.27 1.72 19.44
N PHE A 17 0.86 0.61 18.81
CA PHE A 17 0.03 0.68 17.61
C PHE A 17 -1.39 1.10 17.99
N LYS A 18 -1.93 2.06 17.21
CA LYS A 18 -3.27 2.61 17.45
C LYS A 18 -4.30 1.96 16.53
N GLU A 19 -5.55 2.03 16.96
CA GLU A 19 -6.67 1.68 16.10
C GLU A 19 -6.85 2.70 14.98
N ALA A 20 -7.14 2.21 13.80
CA ALA A 20 -7.52 3.01 12.65
C ALA A 20 -8.24 2.11 11.61
N LYS A 21 -8.70 2.70 10.52
CA LYS A 21 -9.27 1.93 9.40
C LYS A 21 -8.19 1.05 8.76
N ILE A 22 -8.46 -0.25 8.75
CA ILE A 22 -7.64 -1.27 8.07
C ILE A 22 -8.51 -1.97 7.01
N ILE A 23 -7.85 -2.60 6.01
CA ILE A 23 -8.54 -3.43 5.02
C ILE A 23 -8.38 -4.89 5.45
N GLN A 24 -9.49 -5.54 5.76
CA GLN A 24 -9.53 -6.97 6.09
C GLN A 24 -10.65 -7.63 5.30
N SER A 25 -10.33 -8.74 4.62
CA SER A 25 -11.29 -9.50 3.80
C SER A 25 -12.06 -8.64 2.77
N GLY A 26 -11.40 -7.60 2.25
CA GLY A 26 -12.00 -6.70 1.27
C GLY A 26 -12.93 -5.64 1.87
N GLU A 27 -12.89 -5.41 3.17
CA GLU A 27 -13.68 -4.40 3.88
C GLU A 27 -12.81 -3.46 4.70
N PHE A 28 -13.32 -2.23 4.90
CA PHE A 28 -12.70 -1.29 5.83
C PHE A 28 -13.28 -1.51 7.22
N ILE A 29 -12.46 -2.00 8.14
CA ILE A 29 -12.84 -2.19 9.54
C ILE A 29 -11.94 -1.38 10.46
N SER A 30 -12.36 -1.14 11.69
CA SER A 30 -11.47 -0.63 12.74
C SER A 30 -10.57 -1.75 13.24
N GLY A 31 -9.27 -1.48 13.35
CA GLY A 31 -8.31 -2.45 13.86
C GLY A 31 -6.98 -1.83 14.22
N VAL A 32 -6.21 -2.54 15.05
CA VAL A 32 -4.88 -2.10 15.47
C VAL A 32 -3.88 -2.19 14.31
N GLY A 33 -3.08 -1.16 14.11
CA GLY A 33 -2.05 -1.12 13.07
C GLY A 33 -2.42 -0.30 11.84
N GLY A 34 -3.38 0.61 11.96
CA GLY A 34 -3.64 1.61 10.91
C GLY A 34 -2.38 2.41 10.56
N GLY A 35 -2.20 2.71 9.27
CA GLY A 35 -1.01 3.40 8.76
C GLY A 35 0.18 2.50 8.43
N VAL A 36 0.22 1.25 8.90
CA VAL A 36 1.35 0.33 8.66
C VAL A 36 1.51 0.04 7.16
N CYS A 37 0.41 -0.14 6.43
CA CYS A 37 0.45 -0.32 4.97
C CYS A 37 0.88 0.96 4.22
N GLN A 38 0.64 2.15 4.77
CA GLN A 38 1.21 3.39 4.21
C GLN A 38 2.72 3.44 4.42
N ALA A 39 3.22 2.98 5.57
CA ALA A 39 4.65 2.88 5.84
C ALA A 39 5.34 1.87 4.91
N SER A 40 4.77 0.67 4.73
CA SER A 40 5.31 -0.33 3.80
C SER A 40 5.26 0.16 2.35
N THR A 41 4.20 0.83 1.95
CA THR A 41 4.07 1.45 0.62
C THR A 41 5.13 2.53 0.39
N THR A 42 5.39 3.38 1.39
CA THR A 42 6.44 4.40 1.30
C THR A 42 7.81 3.76 1.16
N LEU A 43 8.09 2.73 1.97
CA LEU A 43 9.33 1.97 1.90
C LEU A 43 9.50 1.26 0.55
N PHE A 44 8.44 0.65 0.01
CA PHE A 44 8.44 -0.02 -1.29
C PHE A 44 8.83 0.94 -2.43
N ASN A 45 8.18 2.12 -2.50
CA ASN A 45 8.49 3.10 -3.52
C ASN A 45 9.91 3.67 -3.36
N ALA A 46 10.34 3.96 -2.13
CA ALA A 46 11.70 4.43 -1.86
C ALA A 46 12.76 3.37 -2.27
N ALA A 47 12.51 2.08 -2.00
CA ALA A 47 13.40 1.00 -2.40
C ALA A 47 13.55 0.90 -3.92
N LEU A 48 12.45 0.96 -4.67
CA LEU A 48 12.49 0.93 -6.13
C LEU A 48 13.24 2.14 -6.71
N LEU A 49 13.01 3.34 -6.18
CA LEU A 49 13.68 4.57 -6.58
C LEU A 49 15.16 4.62 -6.19
N SER A 50 15.57 3.75 -5.26
CA SER A 50 16.97 3.59 -4.84
C SER A 50 17.70 2.44 -5.55
N GLY A 51 17.04 1.76 -6.49
CA GLY A 51 17.61 0.64 -7.23
C GLY A 51 17.69 -0.66 -6.43
N LEU A 52 17.06 -0.74 -5.28
CA LEU A 52 16.97 -1.97 -4.51
C LEU A 52 16.01 -2.97 -5.18
N ASN A 53 16.22 -4.26 -4.95
CA ASN A 53 15.35 -5.30 -5.46
C ASN A 53 14.24 -5.60 -4.46
N VAL A 54 13.01 -5.67 -4.95
CA VAL A 54 11.86 -6.12 -4.18
C VAL A 54 11.57 -7.56 -4.57
N THR A 55 11.73 -8.49 -3.65
CA THR A 55 11.60 -9.94 -3.90
C THR A 55 10.23 -10.47 -3.47
N GLU A 56 9.53 -9.75 -2.60
CA GLU A 56 8.16 -10.09 -2.21
C GLU A 56 7.36 -8.80 -1.98
N ARG A 57 6.20 -8.73 -2.63
CA ARG A 57 5.24 -7.63 -2.47
C ARG A 57 3.86 -8.09 -2.90
N ARG A 58 2.82 -7.67 -2.19
CA ARG A 58 1.43 -7.81 -2.61
C ARG A 58 0.75 -6.44 -2.66
N ASN A 59 -0.15 -6.25 -3.63
CA ASN A 59 -1.08 -5.11 -3.64
C ASN A 59 -2.23 -5.36 -2.67
N HIS A 60 -2.94 -4.30 -2.32
CA HIS A 60 -4.18 -4.43 -1.56
C HIS A 60 -5.27 -5.08 -2.42
N SER A 61 -6.21 -5.75 -1.76
CA SER A 61 -7.40 -6.34 -2.39
C SER A 61 -8.39 -5.28 -2.90
N LEU A 62 -8.35 -4.10 -2.33
CA LEU A 62 -9.10 -2.92 -2.76
C LEU A 62 -8.13 -1.82 -3.18
N SER A 63 -8.51 -1.05 -4.20
CA SER A 63 -7.73 0.11 -4.62
C SER A 63 -7.60 1.10 -3.47
N VAL A 64 -6.36 1.49 -3.17
CA VAL A 64 -6.05 2.54 -2.21
C VAL A 64 -5.94 3.89 -2.91
N SER A 65 -6.29 4.97 -2.21
CA SER A 65 -6.32 6.31 -2.79
C SER A 65 -5.04 7.14 -2.55
N TYR A 66 -4.15 6.67 -1.67
CA TYR A 66 -2.97 7.44 -1.25
C TYR A 66 -1.74 7.26 -2.15
N VAL A 67 -1.80 6.34 -3.12
CA VAL A 67 -0.78 6.15 -4.17
C VAL A 67 -1.43 5.76 -5.48
N PRO A 68 -0.78 6.01 -6.64
CA PRO A 68 -1.22 5.49 -7.93
C PRO A 68 -1.28 3.96 -7.95
N ALA A 69 -2.06 3.40 -8.86
CA ALA A 69 -2.20 1.96 -9.05
C ALA A 69 -0.84 1.27 -9.20
N SER A 70 -0.69 0.07 -8.68
CA SER A 70 0.53 -0.74 -8.61
C SER A 70 1.66 -0.19 -7.74
N ARG A 71 1.51 0.96 -7.10
CA ARG A 71 2.53 1.56 -6.22
C ARG A 71 2.32 1.30 -4.73
N ASP A 72 1.31 0.55 -4.38
CA ASP A 72 1.00 0.14 -3.00
C ASP A 72 1.74 -1.15 -2.61
N ALA A 73 1.94 -1.36 -1.33
CA ALA A 73 2.47 -2.60 -0.75
C ALA A 73 1.69 -2.95 0.51
N ALA A 74 0.81 -3.94 0.40
CA ALA A 74 0.05 -4.47 1.53
C ALA A 74 0.93 -5.36 2.41
N VAL A 75 0.79 -5.21 3.71
CA VAL A 75 1.46 -6.05 4.72
C VAL A 75 0.48 -6.52 5.79
N SER A 76 0.55 -7.79 6.12
CA SER A 76 -0.30 -8.43 7.12
C SER A 76 0.40 -9.70 7.64
N SER A 77 -0.28 -10.52 8.43
CA SER A 77 0.24 -11.86 8.77
C SER A 77 0.45 -12.77 7.55
N ARG A 78 -0.23 -12.49 6.43
CA ARG A 78 -0.17 -13.28 5.17
C ARG A 78 0.50 -12.54 4.01
N CYS A 79 0.83 -11.27 4.17
CA CYS A 79 1.44 -10.44 3.13
C CYS A 79 2.72 -9.82 3.67
N GLU A 80 3.79 -9.93 2.92
CA GLU A 80 5.13 -9.45 3.28
C GLU A 80 5.66 -8.47 2.24
N LEU A 81 6.54 -7.59 2.68
CA LEU A 81 7.40 -6.79 1.82
C LEU A 81 8.86 -7.16 2.11
N LYS A 82 9.53 -7.76 1.13
CA LYS A 82 10.95 -8.10 1.21
C LYS A 82 11.76 -7.29 0.22
N ILE A 83 12.85 -6.72 0.71
CA ILE A 83 13.77 -5.89 -0.06
C ILE A 83 15.17 -6.45 0.08
N VAL A 84 15.88 -6.54 -1.04
CA VAL A 84 17.26 -7.04 -1.11
C VAL A 84 18.13 -5.93 -1.69
N ASN A 85 19.28 -5.69 -1.05
CA ASN A 85 20.32 -4.85 -1.57
C ASN A 85 21.11 -5.63 -2.65
N PRO A 86 21.04 -5.25 -3.94
CA PRO A 86 21.80 -5.90 -5.01
C PRO A 86 23.24 -5.38 -5.14
N PHE A 87 23.61 -4.35 -4.37
CA PHE A 87 24.90 -3.70 -4.49
C PHE A 87 25.95 -4.39 -3.61
N ALA A 88 27.21 -4.26 -3.99
CA ALA A 88 28.34 -4.79 -3.22
C ALA A 88 28.67 -3.95 -1.96
N TYR A 89 28.04 -2.82 -1.80
CA TYR A 89 28.22 -1.89 -0.66
C TYR A 89 26.97 -1.86 0.23
N PRO A 90 27.12 -1.51 1.51
CA PRO A 90 26.01 -1.38 2.43
C PRO A 90 25.09 -0.21 2.04
N VAL A 91 23.81 -0.39 2.31
CA VAL A 91 22.78 0.65 2.17
C VAL A 91 22.11 0.85 3.52
N TYR A 92 22.01 2.08 3.96
CA TYR A 92 21.40 2.47 5.23
C TYR A 92 19.99 3.01 4.99
N LEU A 93 19.04 2.52 5.78
CA LEU A 93 17.66 2.97 5.78
C LEU A 93 17.42 3.93 6.95
N ARG A 94 16.84 5.09 6.67
CA ARG A 94 16.30 6.02 7.67
C ARG A 94 14.81 6.21 7.41
N ALA A 95 13.97 5.95 8.41
CA ALA A 95 12.55 6.27 8.39
C ALA A 95 12.24 7.28 9.50
N VAL A 96 11.55 8.35 9.17
CA VAL A 96 11.19 9.42 10.10
C VAL A 96 9.71 9.72 9.96
N CYS A 97 9.02 9.75 11.11
CA CYS A 97 7.64 10.23 11.21
C CYS A 97 7.65 11.62 11.86
N ALA A 98 7.08 12.59 11.17
CA ALA A 98 6.91 13.95 11.68
C ALA A 98 5.49 14.44 11.34
N GLY A 99 4.72 14.77 12.37
CA GLY A 99 3.31 15.08 12.23
C GLY A 99 2.55 13.89 11.62
N LYS A 100 1.87 14.12 10.49
CA LYS A 100 1.10 13.11 9.76
C LYS A 100 1.86 12.56 8.53
N ARG A 101 3.18 12.73 8.47
CA ARG A 101 4.01 12.35 7.32
C ARG A 101 5.08 11.34 7.73
N ILE A 102 5.25 10.31 6.91
CA ILE A 102 6.40 9.41 6.96
C ILE A 102 7.34 9.72 5.78
N THR A 103 8.64 9.79 6.09
CA THR A 103 9.70 9.94 5.08
C THR A 103 10.66 8.78 5.22
N VAL A 104 10.93 8.10 4.10
CA VAL A 104 11.90 7.01 4.02
C VAL A 104 13.03 7.43 3.09
N THR A 105 14.26 7.31 3.56
CA THR A 105 15.47 7.67 2.81
C THR A 105 16.46 6.52 2.87
N PHE A 106 17.03 6.20 1.72
CA PHE A 106 18.16 5.28 1.61
C PHE A 106 19.45 6.06 1.38
N TYR A 107 20.49 5.69 2.10
CA TYR A 107 21.85 6.23 1.95
C TYR A 107 22.79 5.11 1.52
N GLY A 108 23.66 5.41 0.59
CA GLY A 108 24.65 4.45 0.06
C GLY A 108 25.70 5.14 -0.77
N THR A 109 26.52 4.36 -1.44
CA THR A 109 27.52 4.89 -2.37
C THR A 109 26.83 5.55 -3.58
N ARG A 110 27.33 6.71 -3.98
CA ARG A 110 26.79 7.44 -5.13
C ARG A 110 26.84 6.59 -6.40
N SER A 111 25.71 6.46 -7.05
CA SER A 111 25.57 5.78 -8.33
C SER A 111 25.43 6.78 -9.47
N ARG A 112 25.84 6.39 -10.68
CA ARG A 112 25.54 7.13 -11.92
C ARG A 112 24.12 6.82 -12.41
N ARG A 113 23.45 5.84 -11.79
CA ARG A 113 22.10 5.41 -12.15
C ARG A 113 21.07 6.18 -11.33
N THR A 114 20.01 6.56 -12.02
CA THR A 114 18.79 7.08 -11.42
C THR A 114 17.61 6.21 -11.85
N TYR A 115 16.55 6.23 -11.07
CA TYR A 115 15.40 5.35 -11.28
C TYR A 115 14.12 6.17 -11.31
N ALA A 116 13.23 5.84 -12.24
CA ALA A 116 11.89 6.39 -12.31
C ALA A 116 10.85 5.26 -12.25
N LEU A 117 9.66 5.59 -11.78
CA LEU A 117 8.55 4.64 -11.69
C LEU A 117 7.44 5.08 -12.66
N CYS A 118 7.15 4.23 -13.64
CA CYS A 118 6.09 4.42 -14.62
C CYS A 118 5.00 3.36 -14.41
N GLY A 119 3.81 3.79 -13.96
CA GLY A 119 2.64 2.93 -13.81
C GLY A 119 1.70 3.07 -15.00
N LYS A 120 1.14 1.95 -15.49
CA LYS A 120 0.13 1.94 -16.54
C LYS A 120 -1.08 1.12 -16.10
N ILE A 121 -2.28 1.65 -16.32
CA ILE A 121 -3.52 0.87 -16.24
C ILE A 121 -3.65 0.10 -17.53
N THR A 122 -3.73 -1.22 -17.44
CA THR A 122 -3.79 -2.14 -18.59
C THR A 122 -5.20 -2.69 -18.83
N GLY A 123 -6.09 -2.52 -17.87
CA GLY A 123 -7.48 -2.96 -17.99
C GLY A 123 -8.35 -2.46 -16.85
N ARG A 124 -9.65 -2.42 -17.13
CA ARG A 124 -10.70 -2.08 -16.15
C ARG A 124 -11.78 -3.13 -16.24
N THR A 125 -12.36 -3.48 -15.12
CA THR A 125 -13.49 -4.38 -15.00
C THR A 125 -14.62 -3.61 -14.36
N PRO A 126 -15.83 -3.59 -14.95
CA PRO A 126 -16.96 -2.92 -14.33
C PRO A 126 -17.18 -3.39 -12.90
N PRO A 127 -17.71 -2.53 -12.03
CA PRO A 127 -18.09 -2.97 -10.69
C PRO A 127 -19.10 -4.11 -10.79
N PRO A 128 -19.09 -5.06 -9.84
CA PRO A 128 -20.14 -6.09 -9.79
C PRO A 128 -21.51 -5.44 -9.59
N GLU A 129 -22.57 -6.15 -10.03
CA GLU A 129 -23.93 -5.74 -9.72
C GLU A 129 -24.12 -5.65 -8.19
N ALA A 130 -24.95 -4.69 -7.79
CA ALA A 130 -25.24 -4.50 -6.39
C ALA A 130 -26.16 -5.63 -5.90
N GLU A 131 -25.78 -6.29 -4.81
CA GLU A 131 -26.66 -7.20 -4.10
C GLU A 131 -27.56 -6.41 -3.15
N GLU A 132 -28.88 -6.57 -3.29
CA GLU A 132 -29.84 -5.93 -2.41
C GLU A 132 -30.10 -6.80 -1.17
N LYS A 133 -29.98 -6.21 0.01
CA LYS A 133 -30.35 -6.82 1.28
C LYS A 133 -31.38 -5.95 1.99
N LYS A 134 -32.50 -6.53 2.38
CA LYS A 134 -33.46 -5.84 3.27
C LYS A 134 -32.85 -5.72 4.66
N LEU A 135 -32.71 -4.51 5.15
CA LEU A 135 -32.27 -4.22 6.51
C LEU A 135 -33.49 -4.05 7.42
N SER A 136 -33.36 -4.53 8.65
CA SER A 136 -34.30 -4.19 9.72
C SER A 136 -34.11 -2.71 10.13
N ALA A 137 -35.12 -2.13 10.73
CA ALA A 137 -35.03 -0.74 11.24
C ALA A 137 -33.86 -0.52 12.20
N LYS A 138 -33.50 -1.55 12.98
CA LYS A 138 -32.34 -1.52 13.90
C LYS A 138 -31.01 -1.50 13.15
N GLU A 139 -30.86 -2.27 12.07
CA GLU A 139 -29.63 -2.31 11.24
C GLU A 139 -29.49 -1.03 10.41
N ALA A 140 -30.58 -0.41 9.98
CA ALA A 140 -30.60 0.81 9.20
C ALA A 140 -30.39 2.07 10.06
N ALA A 141 -30.61 2.00 11.37
CA ALA A 141 -30.58 3.14 12.27
C ALA A 141 -29.21 3.84 12.26
N GLY A 142 -29.22 5.15 11.94
CA GLY A 142 -28.01 5.97 11.91
C GLY A 142 -27.13 5.83 10.67
N LEU A 143 -27.53 5.01 9.69
CA LEU A 143 -26.82 4.90 8.42
C LEU A 143 -27.35 5.93 7.42
N PRO A 144 -26.45 6.61 6.65
CA PRO A 144 -26.88 7.54 5.63
C PRO A 144 -27.54 6.82 4.45
N ALA A 145 -28.73 7.27 4.05
CA ALA A 145 -29.41 6.83 2.85
C ALA A 145 -29.10 7.79 1.68
N ASP A 146 -29.10 7.28 0.45
CA ASP A 146 -29.06 8.09 -0.76
C ASP A 146 -30.43 8.75 -1.04
N GLY A 147 -30.51 9.54 -2.14
CA GLY A 147 -31.73 10.25 -2.53
C GLY A 147 -32.92 9.33 -2.90
N GLU A 148 -32.70 8.02 -3.05
CA GLU A 148 -33.70 7.00 -3.32
C GLU A 148 -34.00 6.13 -2.08
N GLY A 149 -33.45 6.52 -0.92
CA GLY A 149 -33.66 5.81 0.36
C GLY A 149 -32.85 4.52 0.51
N ARG A 150 -31.87 4.27 -0.36
CA ARG A 150 -30.98 3.09 -0.29
C ARG A 150 -29.80 3.38 0.61
N ILE A 151 -29.40 2.40 1.41
CA ILE A 151 -28.23 2.44 2.27
C ILE A 151 -27.13 1.58 1.64
N TRP A 152 -26.03 2.22 1.25
CA TRP A 152 -24.89 1.53 0.69
C TRP A 152 -23.99 1.02 1.82
N LEU A 153 -24.14 -0.25 2.20
CA LEU A 153 -23.24 -0.92 3.14
C LEU A 153 -21.85 -1.04 2.55
N ARG A 154 -21.80 -1.29 1.23
CA ARG A 154 -20.55 -1.37 0.47
C ARG A 154 -20.81 -0.94 -0.98
N ALA A 155 -20.30 0.22 -1.35
CA ALA A 155 -20.39 0.66 -2.75
C ALA A 155 -19.53 -0.26 -3.65
N PRO A 156 -20.10 -0.80 -4.74
CA PRO A 156 -19.32 -1.57 -5.71
C PRO A 156 -18.24 -0.69 -6.35
N LYS A 157 -17.07 -1.27 -6.56
CA LYS A 157 -15.93 -0.56 -7.14
C LYS A 157 -15.44 -1.25 -8.39
N GLU A 158 -15.00 -0.43 -9.35
CA GLU A 158 -14.34 -0.89 -10.55
C GLU A 158 -13.06 -1.66 -10.21
N GLY A 159 -12.85 -2.79 -10.88
CA GLY A 159 -11.60 -3.53 -10.84
C GLY A 159 -10.57 -2.89 -11.77
N ILE A 160 -9.31 -2.79 -11.32
CA ILE A 160 -8.22 -2.21 -12.11
C ILE A 160 -7.11 -3.24 -12.25
N LYS A 161 -6.70 -3.48 -13.50
CA LYS A 161 -5.45 -4.17 -13.83
C LYS A 161 -4.39 -3.12 -14.14
N SER A 162 -3.22 -3.22 -13.52
CA SER A 162 -2.16 -2.26 -13.72
C SER A 162 -0.78 -2.91 -13.60
N VAL A 163 0.21 -2.31 -14.23
CA VAL A 163 1.61 -2.70 -14.15
C VAL A 163 2.46 -1.52 -13.72
N LEU A 164 3.55 -1.80 -13.01
CA LEU A 164 4.54 -0.81 -12.61
C LEU A 164 5.88 -1.18 -13.22
N TYR A 165 6.47 -0.27 -13.96
CA TYR A 165 7.82 -0.37 -14.50
C TYR A 165 8.76 0.49 -13.66
N ARG A 166 9.95 -0.03 -13.40
CA ARG A 166 11.08 0.75 -12.93
C ARG A 166 12.01 1.00 -14.12
N GLU A 167 12.05 2.23 -14.57
CA GLU A 167 12.97 2.70 -15.58
C GLU A 167 14.32 3.00 -14.93
N THR A 168 15.40 2.57 -15.57
CA THR A 168 16.76 2.81 -15.12
C THR A 168 17.44 3.75 -16.11
N TYR A 169 18.03 4.82 -15.61
CA TYR A 169 18.79 5.78 -16.41
C TYR A 169 20.23 5.76 -15.94
N GLU A 170 21.15 5.74 -16.88
CA GLU A 170 22.59 5.91 -16.62
C GLU A 170 23.09 7.13 -17.37
N ASN A 171 23.68 8.11 -16.66
CA ASN A 171 24.07 9.41 -17.19
C ASN A 171 22.93 10.12 -17.97
N GLY A 172 21.70 9.99 -17.49
CA GLY A 172 20.50 10.59 -18.09
C GLY A 172 19.91 9.83 -19.30
N ARG A 173 20.51 8.72 -19.73
CA ARG A 173 20.00 7.89 -20.83
C ARG A 173 19.33 6.64 -20.26
N LEU A 174 18.15 6.32 -20.78
CA LEU A 174 17.44 5.08 -20.46
C LEU A 174 18.24 3.86 -20.95
N ILE A 175 18.42 2.85 -20.06
CA ILE A 175 19.17 1.61 -20.33
C ILE A 175 18.30 0.39 -20.05
#